data_27a98a7031548a01d0c52bcd9f5f0dcb
#
_entry.id   27a98a7031548a01d0c52bcd9f5f0dcb
#
_cell.length_a   1.000
_cell.length_b   1.000
_cell.length_c   1.000
_cell.angle_alpha   90.00
_cell.angle_beta   90.00
_cell.angle_gamma   90.00
#
_symmetry.space_group_name_H-M   'P 1'
#
loop_
_entity.id
_entity.type
_entity.pdbx_description
1 polymer ?
#
loop_
_entity_poly.entity_id
_entity_poly.type
_entity_poly.pdbx_seq_one_letter_code
_entity_poly.pdbx_strand_id
1 'polypeptide(L)'
;MPTLRQCSSDSSWRVRYVVAEKFVDLQKAVGPEITKTDLVPAFQYLLKDTEAEVRASAATKVKDFCANLDKANQEQIIMTSILPYIKELVSDANQHVKSALASVIMGLSPIFGRQNTIEHLLPLFLTQLTDEWPEVRLNIISTLDCINDVIGIQQLSQSLLPAIVELAEDSKWRVRLAIIEYMPLLAGQLGQEYFNQKLRDLCFNWLNDHVYAIREAATLNMKKIVQTFGTQWAETNIIPQILVMYKNNNYLHSKYQSTS
;
A
#
# COMPACT_ATOMS: atom_id res chain seq x y z
N MET A 1 -7.57 -8.71 -34.18
CA MET A 1 -8.81 -9.46 -33.84
C MET A 1 -10.01 -8.51 -33.81
N PRO A 2 -10.87 -8.50 -34.84
CA PRO A 2 -12.00 -7.54 -34.92
C PRO A 2 -12.96 -7.67 -33.71
N THR A 3 -13.32 -8.88 -33.33
CA THR A 3 -14.30 -9.15 -32.26
C THR A 3 -13.85 -8.62 -30.90
N LEU A 4 -12.56 -8.75 -30.53
CA LEU A 4 -12.06 -8.27 -29.25
C LEU A 4 -12.09 -6.74 -29.16
N ARG A 5 -11.68 -6.06 -30.25
CA ARG A 5 -11.77 -4.60 -30.32
C ARG A 5 -13.22 -4.13 -30.21
N GLN A 6 -14.16 -4.83 -30.87
CA GLN A 6 -15.59 -4.54 -30.77
C GLN A 6 -16.10 -4.72 -29.34
N CYS A 7 -15.76 -5.81 -28.66
CA CYS A 7 -16.18 -6.06 -27.27
C CYS A 7 -15.59 -5.05 -26.28
N SER A 8 -14.34 -4.61 -26.50
CA SER A 8 -13.68 -3.60 -25.64
C SER A 8 -14.29 -2.20 -25.80
N SER A 9 -14.98 -1.93 -26.91
CA SER A 9 -15.67 -0.68 -27.20
C SER A 9 -17.19 -0.86 -27.36
N ASP A 10 -17.74 -1.96 -26.84
CA ASP A 10 -19.18 -2.24 -26.89
C ASP A 10 -19.99 -1.13 -26.19
N SER A 11 -21.17 -0.84 -26.70
CA SER A 11 -22.08 0.16 -26.12
C SER A 11 -22.50 -0.21 -24.68
N SER A 12 -22.60 -1.51 -24.39
CA SER A 12 -22.90 -2.01 -23.06
C SER A 12 -21.65 -2.05 -22.16
N TRP A 13 -21.66 -1.27 -21.10
CA TRP A 13 -20.57 -1.30 -20.12
C TRP A 13 -20.37 -2.69 -19.48
N ARG A 14 -21.43 -3.50 -19.37
CA ARG A 14 -21.34 -4.87 -18.85
C ARG A 14 -20.49 -5.77 -19.73
N VAL A 15 -20.57 -5.63 -21.04
CA VAL A 15 -19.69 -6.34 -21.98
C VAL A 15 -18.25 -5.89 -21.78
N ARG A 16 -18.00 -4.58 -21.74
CA ARG A 16 -16.66 -4.02 -21.49
C ARG A 16 -16.09 -4.46 -20.14
N TYR A 17 -16.93 -4.53 -19.08
CA TYR A 17 -16.55 -5.04 -17.77
C TYR A 17 -16.08 -6.50 -17.82
N VAL A 18 -16.83 -7.38 -18.47
CA VAL A 18 -16.44 -8.80 -18.64
C VAL A 18 -15.12 -8.93 -19.41
N VAL A 19 -14.92 -8.10 -20.43
CA VAL A 19 -13.65 -8.05 -21.17
C VAL A 19 -12.51 -7.64 -20.23
N ALA A 20 -12.68 -6.60 -19.42
CA ALA A 20 -11.70 -6.17 -18.44
C ALA A 20 -11.40 -7.27 -17.40
N GLU A 21 -12.43 -7.95 -16.89
CA GLU A 21 -12.29 -9.04 -15.94
C GLU A 21 -11.45 -10.21 -16.50
N LYS A 22 -11.65 -10.56 -17.77
CA LYS A 22 -10.97 -11.67 -18.45
C LYS A 22 -9.73 -11.26 -19.24
N PHE A 23 -9.27 -10.02 -19.08
CA PHE A 23 -8.27 -9.45 -19.97
C PHE A 23 -6.92 -10.19 -19.96
N VAL A 24 -6.48 -10.63 -18.79
CA VAL A 24 -5.22 -11.39 -18.63
C VAL A 24 -5.34 -12.80 -19.24
N ASP A 25 -6.50 -13.43 -19.13
CA ASP A 25 -6.76 -14.74 -19.76
C ASP A 25 -6.72 -14.61 -21.31
N LEU A 26 -7.31 -13.53 -21.84
CA LEU A 26 -7.24 -13.20 -23.26
C LEU A 26 -5.79 -12.98 -23.71
N GLN A 27 -5.00 -12.23 -22.94
CA GLN A 27 -3.58 -12.00 -23.21
C GLN A 27 -2.80 -13.30 -23.34
N LYS A 28 -2.99 -14.23 -22.40
CA LYS A 28 -2.33 -15.55 -22.43
C LYS A 28 -2.72 -16.38 -23.65
N ALA A 29 -3.95 -16.26 -24.10
CA ALA A 29 -4.48 -17.03 -25.23
C ALA A 29 -3.99 -16.54 -26.60
N VAL A 30 -3.75 -15.22 -26.76
CA VAL A 30 -3.46 -14.65 -28.10
C VAL A 30 -1.98 -14.50 -28.42
N GLY A 31 -1.11 -14.57 -27.41
CA GLY A 31 0.34 -14.43 -27.58
C GLY A 31 0.85 -12.98 -27.72
N PRO A 32 2.19 -12.80 -27.81
CA PRO A 32 2.84 -11.51 -27.67
C PRO A 32 2.54 -10.52 -28.80
N GLU A 33 2.49 -10.95 -30.03
CA GLU A 33 2.26 -10.05 -31.18
C GLU A 33 0.86 -9.43 -31.17
N ILE A 34 -0.16 -10.26 -30.95
CA ILE A 34 -1.55 -9.77 -30.85
C ILE A 34 -1.72 -8.93 -29.57
N THR A 35 -1.03 -9.30 -28.49
CA THR A 35 -1.01 -8.49 -27.27
C THR A 35 -0.52 -7.07 -27.57
N LYS A 36 0.60 -6.93 -28.27
CA LYS A 36 1.19 -5.64 -28.60
C LYS A 36 0.29 -4.81 -29.53
N THR A 37 -0.26 -5.42 -30.58
CA THR A 37 -0.99 -4.69 -31.64
C THR A 37 -2.44 -4.43 -31.30
N ASP A 38 -3.08 -5.31 -30.56
CA ASP A 38 -4.53 -5.27 -30.28
C ASP A 38 -4.88 -5.08 -28.82
N LEU A 39 -4.22 -5.84 -27.90
CA LEU A 39 -4.58 -5.80 -26.48
C LEU A 39 -4.06 -4.56 -25.77
N VAL A 40 -2.87 -4.07 -26.06
CA VAL A 40 -2.34 -2.84 -25.43
C VAL A 40 -3.28 -1.65 -25.68
N PRO A 41 -3.68 -1.33 -26.92
CA PRO A 41 -4.67 -0.28 -27.16
C PRO A 41 -6.03 -0.56 -26.50
N ALA A 42 -6.52 -1.80 -26.53
CA ALA A 42 -7.78 -2.16 -25.90
C ALA A 42 -7.71 -1.99 -24.38
N PHE A 43 -6.60 -2.33 -23.74
CA PHE A 43 -6.41 -2.13 -22.30
C PHE A 43 -6.39 -0.65 -21.92
N GLN A 44 -5.76 0.19 -22.72
CA GLN A 44 -5.79 1.64 -22.56
C GLN A 44 -7.23 2.18 -22.58
N TYR A 45 -8.08 1.70 -23.48
CA TYR A 45 -9.49 2.06 -23.53
C TYR A 45 -10.23 1.69 -22.25
N LEU A 46 -10.00 0.46 -21.73
CA LEU A 46 -10.64 -0.02 -20.49
C LEU A 46 -10.16 0.76 -19.25
N LEU A 47 -8.87 1.11 -19.19
CA LEU A 47 -8.32 1.92 -18.09
C LEU A 47 -8.87 3.36 -18.08
N LYS A 48 -9.39 3.84 -19.20
CA LYS A 48 -9.96 5.18 -19.39
C LYS A 48 -11.47 5.15 -19.66
N ASP A 49 -12.12 4.03 -19.38
CA ASP A 49 -13.56 3.86 -19.62
C ASP A 49 -14.39 4.93 -18.89
N THR A 50 -15.54 5.29 -19.47
CA THR A 50 -16.49 6.21 -18.84
C THR A 50 -17.08 5.67 -17.56
N GLU A 51 -17.21 4.32 -17.44
CA GLU A 51 -17.78 3.64 -16.30
C GLU A 51 -16.70 3.26 -15.28
N ALA A 52 -16.90 3.66 -14.03
CA ALA A 52 -15.96 3.40 -12.95
C ALA A 52 -15.74 1.90 -12.68
N GLU A 53 -16.78 1.09 -12.84
CA GLU A 53 -16.73 -0.36 -12.68
C GLU A 53 -15.79 -1.01 -13.69
N VAL A 54 -15.78 -0.52 -14.93
CA VAL A 54 -14.88 -1.01 -15.98
C VAL A 54 -13.45 -0.59 -15.68
N ARG A 55 -13.23 0.70 -15.30
CA ARG A 55 -11.89 1.17 -14.90
C ARG A 55 -11.35 0.41 -13.70
N ALA A 56 -12.17 0.18 -12.68
CA ALA A 56 -11.77 -0.57 -11.48
C ALA A 56 -11.39 -2.02 -11.82
N SER A 57 -12.20 -2.70 -12.63
CA SER A 57 -11.90 -4.06 -13.09
C SER A 57 -10.57 -4.11 -13.86
N ALA A 58 -10.37 -3.19 -14.83
CA ALA A 58 -9.12 -3.08 -15.57
C ALA A 58 -7.92 -2.74 -14.66
N ALA A 59 -8.08 -1.85 -13.69
CA ALA A 59 -7.04 -1.48 -12.74
C ALA A 59 -6.50 -2.68 -11.96
N THR A 60 -7.35 -3.62 -11.54
CA THR A 60 -6.92 -4.87 -10.87
C THR A 60 -6.05 -5.76 -11.75
N LYS A 61 -6.09 -5.61 -13.06
CA LYS A 61 -5.34 -6.44 -14.02
C LYS A 61 -3.99 -5.84 -14.44
N VAL A 62 -3.72 -4.58 -14.04
CA VAL A 62 -2.52 -3.86 -14.47
C VAL A 62 -1.24 -4.62 -14.19
N LYS A 63 -1.06 -5.14 -12.97
CA LYS A 63 0.13 -5.91 -12.58
C LYS A 63 0.32 -7.15 -13.47
N ASP A 64 -0.71 -7.98 -13.55
CA ASP A 64 -0.62 -9.25 -14.26
C ASP A 64 -0.51 -9.04 -15.79
N PHE A 65 -1.19 -8.02 -16.32
CA PHE A 65 -1.03 -7.64 -17.72
C PHE A 65 0.40 -7.22 -18.04
N CYS A 66 0.99 -6.36 -17.21
CA CYS A 66 2.38 -5.94 -17.36
C CYS A 66 3.37 -7.12 -17.21
N ALA A 67 3.13 -8.02 -16.27
CA ALA A 67 3.98 -9.19 -16.04
C ALA A 67 4.02 -10.16 -17.22
N ASN A 68 2.90 -10.28 -17.93
CA ASN A 68 2.75 -11.17 -19.09
C ASN A 68 3.15 -10.56 -20.44
N LEU A 69 3.64 -9.31 -20.47
CA LEU A 69 4.19 -8.71 -21.69
C LEU A 69 5.50 -9.40 -22.09
N ASP A 70 5.76 -9.45 -23.37
CA ASP A 70 7.03 -9.96 -23.91
C ASP A 70 8.21 -9.16 -23.38
N LYS A 71 9.18 -9.84 -22.80
CA LYS A 71 10.35 -9.24 -22.14
C LYS A 71 11.15 -8.28 -23.01
N ALA A 72 11.20 -8.53 -24.31
CA ALA A 72 11.92 -7.66 -25.25
C ALA A 72 11.30 -6.25 -25.39
N ASN A 73 9.99 -6.12 -25.17
CA ASN A 73 9.25 -4.88 -25.33
C ASN A 73 8.56 -4.42 -24.03
N GLN A 74 8.67 -5.20 -22.95
CA GLN A 74 7.91 -5.00 -21.71
C GLN A 74 8.10 -3.58 -21.16
N GLU A 75 9.33 -3.17 -20.92
CA GLU A 75 9.65 -1.86 -20.33
C GLU A 75 9.12 -0.73 -21.22
N GLN A 76 9.38 -0.78 -22.51
CA GLN A 76 8.90 0.24 -23.45
C GLN A 76 7.37 0.35 -23.45
N ILE A 77 6.66 -0.76 -23.55
CA ILE A 77 5.18 -0.76 -23.56
C ILE A 77 4.64 -0.21 -22.24
N ILE A 78 5.21 -0.63 -21.12
CA ILE A 78 4.77 -0.15 -19.81
C ILE A 78 4.97 1.36 -19.71
N MET A 79 6.16 1.84 -20.00
CA MET A 79 6.50 3.25 -19.84
C MET A 79 5.71 4.18 -20.77
N THR A 80 5.49 3.77 -22.03
CA THR A 80 4.85 4.62 -23.02
C THR A 80 3.33 4.45 -23.08
N SER A 81 2.83 3.25 -22.78
CA SER A 81 1.44 2.89 -23.07
C SER A 81 0.59 2.58 -21.83
N ILE A 82 1.19 2.25 -20.67
CA ILE A 82 0.44 1.86 -19.48
C ILE A 82 0.64 2.87 -18.35
N LEU A 83 1.87 3.28 -18.05
CA LEU A 83 2.20 4.20 -16.96
C LEU A 83 1.41 5.54 -17.00
N PRO A 84 1.18 6.19 -18.18
CA PRO A 84 0.36 7.39 -18.23
C PRO A 84 -1.05 7.17 -17.66
N TYR A 85 -1.68 6.04 -17.95
CA TYR A 85 -3.01 5.70 -17.43
C TYR A 85 -2.99 5.35 -15.93
N ILE A 86 -1.94 4.68 -15.46
CA ILE A 86 -1.75 4.45 -14.01
C ILE A 86 -1.70 5.78 -13.27
N LYS A 87 -0.98 6.77 -13.81
CA LYS A 87 -0.89 8.13 -13.23
C LYS A 87 -2.25 8.83 -13.17
N GLU A 88 -3.11 8.66 -14.18
CA GLU A 88 -4.48 9.18 -14.16
C GLU A 88 -5.34 8.46 -13.11
N LEU A 89 -5.27 7.13 -13.05
CA LEU A 89 -6.08 6.31 -12.13
C LEU A 89 -5.73 6.50 -10.64
N VAL A 90 -4.50 6.87 -10.32
CA VAL A 90 -4.09 7.20 -8.93
C VAL A 90 -4.94 8.33 -8.36
N SER A 91 -5.36 9.26 -9.21
CA SER A 91 -6.19 10.41 -8.84
C SER A 91 -7.62 10.32 -9.40
N ASP A 92 -8.12 9.11 -9.69
CA ASP A 92 -9.48 8.92 -10.19
C ASP A 92 -10.52 9.49 -9.23
N ALA A 93 -11.58 10.07 -9.76
CA ALA A 93 -12.66 10.62 -8.93
C ALA A 93 -13.44 9.54 -8.15
N ASN A 94 -13.36 8.27 -8.58
CA ASN A 94 -14.06 7.16 -7.93
C ASN A 94 -13.13 6.41 -6.98
N GLN A 95 -13.53 6.32 -5.69
CA GLN A 95 -12.75 5.62 -4.64
C GLN A 95 -12.46 4.15 -4.96
N HIS A 96 -13.41 3.44 -5.60
CA HIS A 96 -13.23 2.01 -5.91
C HIS A 96 -12.17 1.80 -7.00
N VAL A 97 -12.05 2.73 -7.94
CA VAL A 97 -10.98 2.71 -8.95
C VAL A 97 -9.62 2.94 -8.29
N LYS A 98 -9.51 3.96 -7.43
CA LYS A 98 -8.28 4.22 -6.66
C LYS A 98 -7.90 3.03 -5.77
N SER A 99 -8.88 2.45 -5.06
CA SER A 99 -8.68 1.28 -4.19
C SER A 99 -8.25 0.04 -4.98
N ALA A 100 -8.87 -0.22 -6.13
CA ALA A 100 -8.50 -1.31 -7.02
C ALA A 100 -7.05 -1.20 -7.50
N LEU A 101 -6.64 -0.01 -7.95
CA LEU A 101 -5.26 0.24 -8.34
C LEU A 101 -4.29 0.10 -7.16
N ALA A 102 -4.62 0.66 -5.99
CA ALA A 102 -3.80 0.60 -4.79
C ALA A 102 -3.50 -0.84 -4.35
N SER A 103 -4.40 -1.77 -4.60
CA SER A 103 -4.22 -3.19 -4.25
C SER A 103 -3.16 -3.91 -5.10
N VAL A 104 -2.78 -3.37 -6.25
CA VAL A 104 -1.87 -4.05 -7.20
C VAL A 104 -0.65 -3.22 -7.62
N ILE A 105 -0.69 -1.90 -7.43
CA ILE A 105 0.33 -0.99 -8.00
C ILE A 105 1.74 -1.27 -7.44
N MET A 106 1.89 -1.60 -6.16
CA MET A 106 3.20 -1.92 -5.58
C MET A 106 3.79 -3.22 -6.16
N GLY A 107 2.94 -4.14 -6.58
CA GLY A 107 3.35 -5.37 -7.28
C GLY A 107 3.96 -5.14 -8.67
N LEU A 108 3.93 -3.91 -9.19
CA LEU A 108 4.67 -3.51 -10.39
C LEU A 108 6.17 -3.28 -10.12
N SER A 109 6.57 -3.04 -8.89
CA SER A 109 7.96 -2.71 -8.53
C SER A 109 8.99 -3.74 -9.03
N PRO A 110 8.78 -5.06 -8.90
CA PRO A 110 9.70 -6.06 -9.46
C PRO A 110 9.79 -6.02 -10.99
N ILE A 111 8.71 -5.58 -11.67
CA ILE A 111 8.65 -5.50 -13.13
C ILE A 111 9.37 -4.24 -13.62
N PHE A 112 9.22 -3.13 -12.90
CA PHE A 112 9.85 -1.84 -13.20
C PHE A 112 11.35 -1.83 -12.89
N GLY A 113 11.78 -2.63 -11.90
CA GLY A 113 13.11 -2.56 -11.34
C GLY A 113 13.33 -1.33 -10.44
N ARG A 114 14.49 -1.27 -9.79
CA ARG A 114 14.79 -0.28 -8.76
C ARG A 114 14.65 1.17 -9.24
N GLN A 115 15.30 1.51 -10.34
CA GLN A 115 15.36 2.88 -10.83
C GLN A 115 13.99 3.42 -11.23
N ASN A 116 13.28 2.68 -12.09
CA ASN A 116 11.95 3.09 -12.54
C ASN A 116 10.92 3.10 -11.40
N THR A 117 11.08 2.22 -10.40
CA THR A 117 10.23 2.23 -9.20
C THR A 117 10.42 3.53 -8.42
N ILE A 118 11.67 3.95 -8.17
CA ILE A 118 11.96 5.19 -7.44
C ILE A 118 11.47 6.41 -8.21
N GLU A 119 11.70 6.45 -9.52
CA GLU A 119 11.39 7.61 -10.34
C GLU A 119 9.90 7.75 -10.65
N HIS A 120 9.20 6.65 -10.91
CA HIS A 120 7.85 6.69 -11.47
C HIS A 120 6.76 6.14 -10.55
N LEU A 121 7.04 5.10 -9.75
CA LEU A 121 6.02 4.49 -8.89
C LEU A 121 6.00 5.10 -7.48
N LEU A 122 7.15 5.41 -6.90
CA LEU A 122 7.24 5.93 -5.54
C LEU A 122 6.41 7.21 -5.32
N PRO A 123 6.39 8.21 -6.23
CA PRO A 123 5.51 9.37 -6.09
C PRO A 123 4.02 9.00 -6.08
N LEU A 124 3.62 7.97 -6.85
CA LEU A 124 2.24 7.49 -6.89
C LEU A 124 1.84 6.80 -5.59
N PHE A 125 2.75 6.03 -4.99
CA PHE A 125 2.53 5.42 -3.67
C PHE A 125 2.32 6.47 -2.60
N LEU A 126 3.15 7.54 -2.59
CA LEU A 126 3.00 8.66 -1.66
C LEU A 126 1.64 9.34 -1.81
N THR A 127 1.18 9.55 -3.03
CA THR A 127 -0.15 10.11 -3.29
C THR A 127 -1.26 9.23 -2.71
N GLN A 128 -1.17 7.90 -2.87
CA GLN A 128 -2.19 6.98 -2.35
C GLN A 128 -2.09 6.74 -0.84
N LEU A 129 -0.91 6.86 -0.23
CA LEU A 129 -0.74 6.83 1.23
C LEU A 129 -1.42 8.01 1.92
N THR A 130 -1.55 9.14 1.23
CA THR A 130 -2.21 10.36 1.74
C THR A 130 -3.61 10.57 1.15
N ASP A 131 -4.19 9.54 0.51
CA ASP A 131 -5.53 9.61 -0.08
C ASP A 131 -6.60 9.84 1.00
N GLU A 132 -7.65 10.57 0.67
CA GLU A 132 -8.78 10.82 1.57
C GLU A 132 -9.52 9.54 1.99
N TRP A 133 -9.52 8.49 1.15
CA TRP A 133 -10.21 7.24 1.40
C TRP A 133 -9.35 6.23 2.17
N PRO A 134 -9.79 5.79 3.36
CA PRO A 134 -9.03 4.86 4.20
C PRO A 134 -8.68 3.54 3.50
N GLU A 135 -9.56 3.03 2.64
CA GLU A 135 -9.32 1.77 1.91
C GLU A 135 -8.16 1.89 0.92
N VAL A 136 -7.99 3.05 0.30
CA VAL A 136 -6.85 3.30 -0.59
C VAL A 136 -5.55 3.25 0.22
N ARG A 137 -5.51 3.98 1.35
CA ARG A 137 -4.34 3.96 2.26
C ARG A 137 -4.02 2.56 2.76
N LEU A 138 -5.04 1.79 3.21
CA LEU A 138 -4.89 0.42 3.70
C LEU A 138 -4.32 -0.52 2.64
N ASN A 139 -4.80 -0.44 1.40
CA ASN A 139 -4.31 -1.28 0.33
C ASN A 139 -2.83 -1.04 0.02
N ILE A 140 -2.38 0.22 0.08
CA ILE A 140 -0.95 0.55 -0.09
C ILE A 140 -0.12 0.02 1.10
N ILE A 141 -0.56 0.24 2.34
CA ILE A 141 0.17 -0.22 3.53
C ILE A 141 0.32 -1.75 3.51
N SER A 142 -0.73 -2.47 3.14
CA SER A 142 -0.72 -3.94 3.13
C SER A 142 0.24 -4.56 2.11
N THR A 143 0.75 -3.78 1.17
CA THR A 143 1.63 -4.23 0.08
C THR A 143 3.03 -3.60 0.12
N LEU A 144 3.39 -2.91 1.23
CA LEU A 144 4.69 -2.24 1.39
C LEU A 144 5.90 -3.18 1.26
N ASP A 145 5.74 -4.46 1.61
CA ASP A 145 6.81 -5.46 1.48
C ASP A 145 7.29 -5.60 0.03
N CYS A 146 6.38 -5.53 -0.94
CA CYS A 146 6.72 -5.64 -2.37
C CYS A 146 7.72 -4.57 -2.83
N ILE A 147 7.65 -3.36 -2.26
CA ILE A 147 8.54 -2.27 -2.66
C ILE A 147 9.88 -2.36 -1.91
N ASN A 148 9.87 -2.80 -0.64
CA ASN A 148 11.09 -2.96 0.14
C ASN A 148 12.09 -3.90 -0.53
N ASP A 149 11.62 -5.00 -1.09
CA ASP A 149 12.46 -5.99 -1.78
C ASP A 149 13.16 -5.41 -3.03
N VAL A 150 12.62 -4.36 -3.61
CA VAL A 150 13.13 -3.75 -4.86
C VAL A 150 14.00 -2.54 -4.57
N ILE A 151 13.55 -1.59 -3.76
CA ILE A 151 14.28 -0.34 -3.51
C ILE A 151 15.18 -0.38 -2.28
N GLY A 152 14.93 -1.31 -1.38
CA GLY A 152 15.63 -1.47 -0.11
C GLY A 152 15.17 -0.51 0.97
N ILE A 153 15.43 -0.91 2.22
CA ILE A 153 14.89 -0.23 3.41
C ILE A 153 15.39 1.21 3.58
N GLN A 154 16.59 1.52 3.19
CA GLN A 154 17.12 2.89 3.29
C GLN A 154 16.32 3.86 2.44
N GLN A 155 16.05 3.50 1.19
CA GLN A 155 15.25 4.32 0.28
C GLN A 155 13.80 4.40 0.75
N LEU A 156 13.24 3.27 1.19
CA LEU A 156 11.89 3.20 1.75
C LEU A 156 11.74 4.11 2.97
N SER A 157 12.67 4.07 3.92
CA SER A 157 12.63 4.89 5.12
C SER A 157 12.79 6.39 4.82
N GLN A 158 13.64 6.75 3.88
CA GLN A 158 13.83 8.16 3.51
C GLN A 158 12.61 8.75 2.82
N SER A 159 11.94 7.96 1.98
CA SER A 159 10.86 8.45 1.11
C SER A 159 9.47 8.25 1.70
N LEU A 160 9.20 7.10 2.32
CA LEU A 160 7.86 6.74 2.80
C LEU A 160 7.65 6.93 4.29
N LEU A 161 8.73 6.95 5.09
CA LEU A 161 8.60 7.04 6.54
C LEU A 161 7.84 8.26 7.03
N PRO A 162 8.00 9.48 6.48
CA PRO A 162 7.20 10.61 6.91
C PRO A 162 5.69 10.36 6.78
N ALA A 163 5.26 9.75 5.67
CA ALA A 163 3.86 9.37 5.46
C ALA A 163 3.42 8.24 6.42
N ILE A 164 4.28 7.26 6.71
CA ILE A 164 3.99 6.20 7.67
C ILE A 164 3.81 6.76 9.08
N VAL A 165 4.62 7.73 9.49
CA VAL A 165 4.48 8.42 10.79
C VAL A 165 3.16 9.17 10.87
N GLU A 166 2.77 9.87 9.80
CA GLU A 166 1.46 10.54 9.74
C GLU A 166 0.30 9.55 9.85
N LEU A 167 0.38 8.41 9.16
CA LEU A 167 -0.63 7.34 9.21
C LEU A 167 -0.69 6.63 10.58
N ALA A 168 0.36 6.69 11.37
CA ALA A 168 0.37 6.18 12.75
C ALA A 168 -0.63 6.93 13.67
N GLU A 169 -0.98 8.16 13.30
CA GLU A 169 -1.95 9.02 14.00
C GLU A 169 -3.25 9.21 13.20
N ASP A 170 -3.50 8.39 12.19
CA ASP A 170 -4.69 8.47 11.33
C ASP A 170 -5.99 8.43 12.16
N SER A 171 -6.97 9.22 11.78
CA SER A 171 -8.29 9.26 12.43
C SER A 171 -9.02 7.91 12.38
N LYS A 172 -8.75 7.09 11.38
CA LYS A 172 -9.34 5.76 11.18
C LYS A 172 -8.48 4.69 11.86
N TRP A 173 -9.02 4.06 12.89
CA TRP A 173 -8.29 3.09 13.69
C TRP A 173 -7.74 1.89 12.88
N ARG A 174 -8.42 1.48 11.80
CA ARG A 174 -7.93 0.39 10.93
C ARG A 174 -6.65 0.77 10.19
N VAL A 175 -6.49 2.04 9.83
CA VAL A 175 -5.24 2.54 9.22
C VAL A 175 -4.12 2.51 10.25
N ARG A 176 -4.37 3.02 11.48
CA ARG A 176 -3.40 2.91 12.58
C ARG A 176 -3.01 1.46 12.87
N LEU A 177 -4.00 0.53 12.89
CA LEU A 177 -3.75 -0.90 13.11
C LEU A 177 -2.78 -1.48 12.07
N ALA A 178 -2.98 -1.18 10.80
CA ALA A 178 -2.11 -1.65 9.71
C ALA A 178 -0.67 -1.14 9.89
N ILE A 179 -0.47 0.10 10.33
CA ILE A 179 0.87 0.64 10.63
C ILE A 179 1.49 -0.07 11.84
N ILE A 180 0.71 -0.37 12.89
CA ILE A 180 1.20 -1.13 14.06
C ILE A 180 1.70 -2.50 13.62
N GLU A 181 0.95 -3.20 12.78
CA GLU A 181 1.32 -4.53 12.29
C GLU A 181 2.59 -4.51 11.43
N TYR A 182 2.85 -3.42 10.73
CA TYR A 182 4.05 -3.22 9.91
C TYR A 182 5.28 -2.80 10.73
N MET A 183 5.10 -2.22 11.91
CA MET A 183 6.16 -1.64 12.74
C MET A 183 7.29 -2.62 13.13
N PRO A 184 7.05 -3.90 13.49
CA PRO A 184 8.12 -4.82 13.82
C PRO A 184 9.08 -5.07 12.65
N LEU A 185 8.58 -5.10 11.43
CA LEU A 185 9.39 -5.21 10.22
C LEU A 185 10.31 -3.99 10.07
N LEU A 186 9.74 -2.79 10.19
CA LEU A 186 10.53 -1.54 10.16
C LEU A 186 11.59 -1.52 11.26
N ALA A 187 11.22 -1.88 12.48
CA ALA A 187 12.16 -1.92 13.61
C ALA A 187 13.34 -2.86 13.32
N GLY A 188 13.05 -4.08 12.87
CA GLY A 188 14.08 -5.07 12.55
C GLY A 188 15.04 -4.65 11.44
N GLN A 189 14.55 -3.93 10.46
CA GLN A 189 15.33 -3.51 9.30
C GLN A 189 16.08 -2.19 9.51
N LEU A 190 15.51 -1.24 10.24
CA LEU A 190 16.11 0.07 10.52
C LEU A 190 17.05 0.06 11.72
N GLY A 191 16.93 -0.93 12.61
CA GLY A 191 17.77 -1.10 13.79
C GLY A 191 17.35 -0.25 14.99
N GLN A 192 17.97 -0.57 16.14
CA GLN A 192 17.61 -0.02 17.44
C GLN A 192 17.75 1.50 17.52
N GLU A 193 18.83 2.06 17.00
CA GLU A 193 19.11 3.49 17.09
C GLU A 193 18.04 4.31 16.37
N TYR A 194 17.72 3.93 15.16
CA TYR A 194 16.69 4.60 14.38
C TYR A 194 15.31 4.46 15.01
N PHE A 195 14.98 3.25 15.47
CA PHE A 195 13.73 2.99 16.16
C PHE A 195 13.56 3.88 17.39
N ASN A 196 14.58 3.95 18.25
CA ASN A 196 14.56 4.75 19.46
C ASN A 196 14.36 6.24 19.19
N GLN A 197 14.94 6.75 18.10
CA GLN A 197 14.87 8.17 17.77
C GLN A 197 13.57 8.57 17.08
N LYS A 198 12.96 7.69 16.28
CA LYS A 198 11.89 8.06 15.34
C LYS A 198 10.57 7.32 15.55
N LEU A 199 10.58 6.10 16.04
CA LEU A 199 9.41 5.22 16.04
C LEU A 199 8.95 4.81 17.45
N ARG A 200 9.83 4.85 18.44
CA ARG A 200 9.52 4.39 19.80
C ARG A 200 8.32 5.13 20.42
N ASP A 201 8.30 6.43 20.34
CA ASP A 201 7.26 7.24 20.96
C ASP A 201 5.87 7.00 20.33
N LEU A 202 5.81 6.74 19.03
CA LEU A 202 4.58 6.31 18.35
C LEU A 202 4.05 4.99 18.96
N CYS A 203 4.93 4.02 19.20
CA CYS A 203 4.54 2.74 19.79
C CYS A 203 3.99 2.92 21.23
N PHE A 204 4.52 3.85 22.01
CA PHE A 204 3.99 4.19 23.34
C PHE A 204 2.64 4.91 23.25
N ASN A 205 2.45 5.81 22.30
CA ASN A 205 1.17 6.51 22.10
C ASN A 205 0.04 5.52 21.84
N TRP A 206 0.27 4.47 21.06
CA TRP A 206 -0.75 3.45 20.78
C TRP A 206 -1.18 2.63 22.00
N LEU A 207 -0.33 2.48 23.01
CA LEU A 207 -0.70 1.82 24.29
C LEU A 207 -1.78 2.60 25.05
N ASN A 208 -1.92 3.89 24.78
CA ASN A 208 -2.94 4.79 25.36
C ASN A 208 -4.05 5.15 24.36
N ASP A 209 -4.15 4.49 23.22
CA ASP A 209 -5.17 4.77 22.22
C ASP A 209 -6.59 4.55 22.80
N HIS A 210 -7.53 5.36 22.38
CA HIS A 210 -8.93 5.23 22.81
C HIS A 210 -9.61 3.94 22.30
N VAL A 211 -9.12 3.36 21.20
CA VAL A 211 -9.61 2.10 20.62
C VAL A 211 -8.93 0.89 21.26
N TYR A 212 -9.72 -0.01 21.83
CA TYR A 212 -9.18 -1.22 22.50
C TYR A 212 -8.30 -2.06 21.57
N ALA A 213 -8.76 -2.32 20.33
CA ALA A 213 -8.00 -3.12 19.36
C ALA A 213 -6.61 -2.53 19.05
N ILE A 214 -6.47 -1.21 19.11
CA ILE A 214 -5.17 -0.53 18.94
C ILE A 214 -4.27 -0.80 20.15
N ARG A 215 -4.78 -0.67 21.38
CA ARG A 215 -4.00 -0.97 22.60
C ARG A 215 -3.53 -2.43 22.65
N GLU A 216 -4.40 -3.37 22.27
CA GLU A 216 -4.06 -4.79 22.19
C GLU A 216 -2.98 -5.05 21.14
N ALA A 217 -3.15 -4.55 19.92
CA ALA A 217 -2.17 -4.65 18.84
C ALA A 217 -0.83 -3.99 19.23
N ALA A 218 -0.86 -2.83 19.88
CA ALA A 218 0.34 -2.15 20.36
C ALA A 218 1.12 -3.00 21.39
N THR A 219 0.43 -3.70 22.27
CA THR A 219 1.05 -4.62 23.23
C THR A 219 1.74 -5.79 22.53
N LEU A 220 1.06 -6.41 21.55
CA LEU A 220 1.64 -7.49 20.73
C LEU A 220 2.82 -7.00 19.88
N ASN A 221 2.71 -5.82 19.33
CA ASN A 221 3.77 -5.15 18.58
C ASN A 221 5.00 -4.94 19.44
N MET A 222 4.84 -4.40 20.66
CA MET A 222 5.93 -4.18 21.59
C MET A 222 6.64 -5.49 21.96
N LYS A 223 5.88 -6.57 22.16
CA LYS A 223 6.44 -7.91 22.38
C LYS A 223 7.33 -8.35 21.22
N LYS A 224 6.89 -8.18 19.97
CA LYS A 224 7.67 -8.54 18.78
C LYS A 224 8.95 -7.70 18.65
N ILE A 225 8.86 -6.40 18.95
CA ILE A 225 10.03 -5.51 18.93
C ILE A 225 11.05 -5.91 20.00
N VAL A 226 10.60 -6.25 21.22
CA VAL A 226 11.47 -6.76 22.28
C VAL A 226 12.12 -8.08 21.86
N GLN A 227 11.41 -8.97 21.19
CA GLN A 227 11.99 -10.21 20.64
C GLN A 227 13.08 -9.93 19.60
N THR A 228 12.93 -8.86 18.82
CA THR A 228 13.90 -8.46 17.80
C THR A 228 15.15 -7.80 18.41
N PHE A 229 14.97 -6.91 19.40
CA PHE A 229 16.07 -6.12 19.98
C PHE A 229 16.68 -6.71 21.23
N GLY A 230 15.98 -7.65 21.88
CA GLY A 230 16.44 -8.34 23.07
C GLY A 230 16.01 -7.69 24.40
N THR A 231 16.13 -8.47 25.47
CA THR A 231 15.67 -8.07 26.81
C THR A 231 16.45 -6.90 27.39
N GLN A 232 17.76 -6.86 27.18
CA GLN A 232 18.61 -5.76 27.67
C GLN A 232 18.19 -4.40 27.07
N TRP A 233 17.83 -4.40 25.78
CA TRP A 233 17.29 -3.21 25.14
C TRP A 233 15.95 -2.79 25.78
N ALA A 234 15.08 -3.76 26.07
CA ALA A 234 13.79 -3.50 26.69
C ALA A 234 13.92 -2.92 28.10
N GLU A 235 14.86 -3.44 28.91
CA GLU A 235 15.15 -2.93 30.25
C GLU A 235 15.56 -1.46 30.24
N THR A 236 16.30 -1.04 29.23
CA THR A 236 16.79 0.34 29.11
C THR A 236 15.77 1.28 28.47
N ASN A 237 15.04 0.81 27.42
CA ASN A 237 14.26 1.71 26.56
C ASN A 237 12.75 1.59 26.75
N ILE A 238 12.24 0.47 27.27
CA ILE A 238 10.81 0.19 27.35
C ILE A 238 10.30 0.19 28.79
N ILE A 239 10.92 -0.58 29.68
CA ILE A 239 10.44 -0.77 31.08
C ILE A 239 10.32 0.56 31.83
N PRO A 240 11.30 1.48 31.79
CA PRO A 240 11.19 2.74 32.52
C PRO A 240 9.97 3.57 32.07
N GLN A 241 9.70 3.61 30.77
CA GLN A 241 8.58 4.36 30.22
C GLN A 241 7.23 3.74 30.62
N ILE A 242 7.10 2.41 30.59
CA ILE A 242 5.88 1.71 31.02
C ILE A 242 5.61 1.98 32.51
N LEU A 243 6.65 2.00 33.35
CA LEU A 243 6.50 2.28 34.78
C LEU A 243 6.01 3.72 35.01
N VAL A 244 6.48 4.68 34.24
CA VAL A 244 5.98 6.08 34.28
C VAL A 244 4.50 6.14 33.88
N MET A 245 4.13 5.48 32.78
CA MET A 245 2.74 5.43 32.30
C MET A 245 1.82 4.78 33.35
N TYR A 246 2.25 3.68 33.97
CA TYR A 246 1.49 3.02 35.03
C TYR A 246 1.24 3.93 36.24
N LYS A 247 2.27 4.64 36.71
CA LYS A 247 2.12 5.59 37.81
C LYS A 247 1.15 6.72 37.49
N ASN A 248 1.20 7.25 36.27
CA ASN A 248 0.31 8.32 35.84
C ASN A 248 -1.15 7.84 35.75
N ASN A 249 -1.41 6.65 35.25
CA ASN A 249 -2.76 6.09 35.17
C ASN A 249 -3.36 5.77 36.55
N ASN A 250 -2.55 5.30 37.49
CA ASN A 250 -3.01 5.08 38.88
C ASN A 250 -3.35 6.42 39.57
N TYR A 251 -2.66 7.49 39.27
CA TYR A 251 -2.98 8.82 39.79
C TYR A 251 -4.34 9.34 39.30
N LEU A 252 -4.70 9.07 38.06
CA LEU A 252 -6.01 9.40 37.52
C LEU A 252 -7.13 8.54 38.16
N HIS A 253 -6.90 7.26 38.40
CA HIS A 253 -7.87 6.37 39.05
C HIS A 253 -8.15 6.78 40.50
N SER A 254 -7.12 7.21 41.25
CA SER A 254 -7.28 7.69 42.62
C SER A 254 -8.06 9.02 42.68
N LYS A 255 -7.96 9.87 41.66
CA LYS A 255 -8.70 11.13 41.56
C LYS A 255 -10.20 10.91 41.32
N TYR A 256 -10.60 9.88 40.63
CA TYR A 256 -12.02 9.54 40.39
C TYR A 256 -12.68 8.81 41.58
N GLN A 257 -11.90 8.17 42.44
CA GLN A 257 -12.43 7.54 43.66
C GLN A 257 -12.57 8.51 44.83
N SER A 258 -11.92 9.67 44.82
CA SER A 258 -12.01 10.68 45.89
C SER A 258 -13.13 11.73 45.66
N THR A 259 -13.91 11.62 44.59
CA THR A 259 -15.03 12.50 44.24
C THR A 259 -16.39 11.79 44.25
N SER A 260 -16.46 10.59 44.71
CA SER A 260 -17.69 9.84 45.08
C SER A 260 -17.67 9.58 46.58
#